data_64223f5b297529a83b01662c12da4cf7
#
_entry.id   64223f5b297529a83b01662c12da4cf7
#
_cell.length_a   1.000
_cell.length_b   1.000
_cell.length_c   1.000
_cell.angle_alpha   90.00
_cell.angle_beta   90.00
_cell.angle_gamma   90.00
#
_symmetry.space_group_name_H-M   'P 1'
#
loop_
_entity.id
_entity.type
_entity.pdbx_description
1 polymer ?
#
loop_
_entity_poly.entity_id
_entity_poly.type
_entity_poly.pdbx_seq_one_letter_code
_entity_poly.pdbx_strand_id
1 'polypeptide(L)'
;MTEAYFEPLGTDDGWEIFRATEHTVSAWGPDLQHGAPPSAILTRAMDRLDPTAQTRFSRVTVDLLGPVPLGELRTRARVARPGRRIQLLESELEAGGRTVARAYAWRMATSDTTDVEQTADRPRRLPDIDHDSSFFTQWTSGYIDSLEIRGGEDGTVWARPKLALVAGEEMTPIQRIMSVADIANGVGAVLDPFAWRFLNTDVAAYLHRLPVGEWIGVSAAASIGPDGVTAIMGALDEPGVWEPMAPLWA
;
A
#
# COMPACT_ATOMS: atom_id res chain seq x y z
N MET A 1 -18.91 16.55 -2.79
CA MET A 1 -17.46 16.42 -2.44
C MET A 1 -17.04 15.03 -2.86
N THR A 2 -15.87 14.86 -3.44
CA THR A 2 -15.38 13.53 -3.81
C THR A 2 -15.03 12.80 -2.51
N GLU A 3 -15.58 11.62 -2.29
CA GLU A 3 -15.25 10.78 -1.13
C GLU A 3 -13.77 10.42 -1.17
N ALA A 4 -13.10 10.44 -0.02
CA ALA A 4 -11.67 10.17 0.12
C ALA A 4 -11.35 9.52 1.46
N TYR A 5 -10.17 8.93 1.58
CA TYR A 5 -9.68 8.42 2.85
C TYR A 5 -9.36 9.54 3.84
N PHE A 6 -8.85 10.67 3.32
CA PHE A 6 -8.47 11.80 4.14
C PHE A 6 -9.01 13.12 3.61
N GLU A 7 -9.57 13.93 4.51
CA GLU A 7 -9.94 15.32 4.24
C GLU A 7 -8.79 16.23 4.67
N PRO A 8 -8.26 17.11 3.79
CA PRO A 8 -7.23 18.07 4.18
C PRO A 8 -7.83 19.17 5.05
N LEU A 9 -7.18 19.46 6.19
CA LEU A 9 -7.59 20.52 7.10
C LEU A 9 -6.69 21.75 7.03
N GLY A 10 -5.50 21.63 6.41
CA GLY A 10 -4.54 22.73 6.26
C GLY A 10 -3.12 22.30 6.60
N THR A 11 -2.29 23.31 6.90
CA THR A 11 -0.88 23.12 7.27
C THR A 11 -0.53 23.95 8.48
N ASP A 12 0.35 23.44 9.36
CA ASP A 12 0.87 24.16 10.52
C ASP A 12 2.32 23.72 10.78
N ASP A 13 3.24 24.67 10.87
CA ASP A 13 4.68 24.46 11.16
C ASP A 13 5.32 23.29 10.37
N GLY A 14 5.04 23.23 9.07
CA GLY A 14 5.58 22.20 8.17
C GLY A 14 4.87 20.83 8.26
N TRP A 15 3.79 20.72 9.02
CA TRP A 15 2.90 19.59 9.03
C TRP A 15 1.71 19.83 8.10
N GLU A 16 1.31 18.81 7.35
CA GLU A 16 0.02 18.75 6.69
C GLU A 16 -0.98 18.06 7.64
N ILE A 17 -2.13 18.68 7.85
CA ILE A 17 -3.17 18.22 8.80
C ILE A 17 -4.33 17.63 8.02
N PHE A 18 -4.81 16.48 8.47
CA PHE A 18 -5.90 15.73 7.84
C PHE A 18 -6.90 15.22 8.87
N ARG A 19 -8.11 14.98 8.41
CA ARG A 19 -9.10 14.16 9.10
C ARG A 19 -9.26 12.84 8.37
N ALA A 20 -9.03 11.72 9.08
CA ALA A 20 -9.36 10.40 8.59
C ALA A 20 -10.88 10.23 8.54
N THR A 21 -11.39 9.71 7.42
CA THR A 21 -12.82 9.42 7.23
C THR A 21 -13.15 8.00 7.69
N GLU A 22 -14.46 7.69 7.77
CA GLU A 22 -14.93 6.32 8.04
C GLU A 22 -14.41 5.27 7.05
N HIS A 23 -14.02 5.68 5.85
CA HIS A 23 -13.42 4.79 4.85
C HIS A 23 -12.01 4.30 5.20
N THR A 24 -11.41 4.78 6.28
CA THR A 24 -10.14 4.26 6.80
C THR A 24 -10.31 3.20 7.88
N VAL A 25 -11.53 2.99 8.37
CA VAL A 25 -11.84 2.12 9.52
C VAL A 25 -11.38 0.68 9.27
N SER A 26 -10.70 0.14 10.27
CA SER A 26 -10.18 -1.23 10.28
C SER A 26 -11.24 -2.25 10.72
N ALA A 27 -11.12 -3.47 10.24
CA ALA A 27 -11.87 -4.62 10.78
C ALA A 27 -11.49 -4.95 12.24
N TRP A 28 -10.37 -4.45 12.74
CA TRP A 28 -9.89 -4.71 14.10
C TRP A 28 -10.50 -3.84 15.18
N GLY A 29 -11.19 -2.77 14.80
CA GLY A 29 -11.89 -1.89 15.75
C GLY A 29 -12.45 -0.64 15.07
N PRO A 30 -13.61 -0.15 15.53
CA PRO A 30 -14.33 0.96 14.89
C PRO A 30 -13.61 2.32 15.03
N ASP A 31 -12.72 2.44 16.01
CA ASP A 31 -11.98 3.68 16.28
C ASP A 31 -10.55 3.65 15.72
N LEU A 32 -10.22 2.60 14.95
CA LEU A 32 -8.88 2.37 14.41
C LEU A 32 -8.89 2.38 12.89
N GLN A 33 -7.82 2.89 12.30
CA GLN A 33 -7.58 2.81 10.87
C GLN A 33 -6.95 1.47 10.50
N HIS A 34 -7.28 0.95 9.31
CA HIS A 34 -6.52 -0.09 8.64
C HIS A 34 -5.11 0.43 8.31
N GLY A 35 -4.10 -0.45 8.26
CA GLY A 35 -2.70 -0.02 8.04
C GLY A 35 -2.43 0.57 6.66
N ALA A 36 -3.25 0.27 5.64
CA ALA A 36 -3.06 0.75 4.28
C ALA A 36 -3.24 2.29 4.13
N PRO A 37 -4.32 2.93 4.58
CA PRO A 37 -4.46 4.39 4.46
C PRO A 37 -3.32 5.17 5.15
N PRO A 38 -2.92 4.88 6.41
CA PRO A 38 -1.73 5.48 7.03
C PRO A 38 -0.44 5.27 6.23
N SER A 39 -0.24 4.09 5.65
CA SER A 39 0.93 3.81 4.82
C SER A 39 0.94 4.65 3.54
N ALA A 40 -0.22 4.82 2.92
CA ALA A 40 -0.37 5.62 1.71
C ALA A 40 -0.18 7.12 1.97
N ILE A 41 -0.73 7.68 3.07
CA ILE A 41 -0.58 9.12 3.37
C ILE A 41 0.85 9.47 3.74
N LEU A 42 1.58 8.60 4.45
CA LEU A 42 3.01 8.74 4.72
C LEU A 42 3.82 8.70 3.41
N THR A 43 3.48 7.81 2.50
CA THR A 43 4.11 7.71 1.19
C THR A 43 3.83 8.96 0.36
N ARG A 44 2.61 9.49 0.38
CA ARG A 44 2.24 10.74 -0.29
C ARG A 44 3.08 11.91 0.24
N ALA A 45 3.29 12.01 1.54
CA ALA A 45 4.11 13.07 2.12
C ALA A 45 5.54 13.04 1.55
N MET A 46 6.14 11.86 1.36
CA MET A 46 7.45 11.71 0.73
C MET A 46 7.42 11.94 -0.78
N ASP A 47 6.35 11.53 -1.46
CA ASP A 47 6.17 11.64 -2.91
C ASP A 47 6.08 13.12 -3.35
N ARG A 48 5.57 13.98 -2.48
CA ARG A 48 5.49 15.44 -2.69
C ARG A 48 6.79 16.21 -2.42
N LEU A 49 7.78 15.58 -1.80
CA LEU A 49 9.11 16.19 -1.69
C LEU A 49 9.72 16.30 -3.09
N ASP A 50 10.24 17.49 -3.40
CA ASP A 50 10.76 17.91 -4.71
C ASP A 50 11.41 16.73 -5.47
N PRO A 51 10.76 16.19 -6.51
CA PRO A 51 11.32 15.11 -7.29
C PRO A 51 12.39 15.71 -8.19
N THR A 52 13.65 15.41 -7.92
CA THR A 52 14.65 15.57 -8.97
C THR A 52 14.19 14.72 -10.16
N ALA A 53 14.05 15.32 -11.33
CA ALA A 53 13.61 14.65 -12.54
C ALA A 53 14.35 13.31 -12.73
N GLN A 54 13.63 12.25 -13.16
CA GLN A 54 14.14 10.91 -13.40
C GLN A 54 14.56 10.12 -12.13
N THR A 55 13.82 10.28 -11.03
CA THR A 55 13.95 9.39 -9.87
C THR A 55 12.62 8.71 -9.57
N ARG A 56 12.67 7.50 -8.99
CA ARG A 56 11.49 6.80 -8.50
C ARG A 56 11.77 6.07 -7.20
N PHE A 57 10.72 5.73 -6.48
CA PHE A 57 10.84 4.86 -5.33
C PHE A 57 11.24 3.44 -5.74
N SER A 58 12.24 2.89 -5.04
CA SER A 58 12.66 1.49 -5.17
C SER A 58 12.26 0.67 -3.94
N ARG A 59 12.02 1.33 -2.81
CA ARG A 59 11.54 0.72 -1.58
C ARG A 59 10.77 1.75 -0.77
N VAL A 60 9.65 1.32 -0.17
CA VAL A 60 8.95 2.02 0.91
C VAL A 60 8.80 1.07 2.08
N THR A 61 9.17 1.49 3.28
CA THR A 61 8.91 0.76 4.53
C THR A 61 8.13 1.66 5.46
N VAL A 62 7.14 1.09 6.14
CA VAL A 62 6.29 1.79 7.10
C VAL A 62 6.32 0.98 8.39
N ASP A 63 6.74 1.59 9.49
CA ASP A 63 6.65 1.04 10.83
C ASP A 63 5.37 1.58 11.50
N LEU A 64 4.48 0.69 11.91
CA LEU A 64 3.28 0.99 12.66
C LEU A 64 3.61 0.90 14.15
N LEU A 65 3.85 2.03 14.80
CA LEU A 65 4.32 2.11 16.19
C LEU A 65 3.21 1.88 17.21
N GLY A 66 1.99 1.69 16.74
CA GLY A 66 0.80 1.41 17.52
C GLY A 66 -0.46 1.57 16.69
N PRO A 67 -1.63 1.30 17.27
CA PRO A 67 -2.90 1.51 16.60
C PRO A 67 -3.03 2.98 16.15
N VAL A 68 -3.39 3.17 14.87
CA VAL A 68 -3.62 4.51 14.31
C VAL A 68 -5.09 4.87 14.56
N PRO A 69 -5.37 5.91 15.36
CA PRO A 69 -6.75 6.26 15.68
C PRO A 69 -7.47 6.92 14.50
N LEU A 70 -8.79 6.85 14.50
CA LEU A 70 -9.63 7.70 13.66
C LEU A 70 -9.55 9.15 14.14
N GLY A 71 -9.84 10.11 13.24
CA GLY A 71 -9.91 11.54 13.58
C GLY A 71 -8.78 12.34 12.97
N GLU A 72 -8.35 13.38 13.70
CA GLU A 72 -7.31 14.29 13.23
C GLU A 72 -5.93 13.68 13.36
N LEU A 73 -5.15 13.84 12.31
CA LEU A 73 -3.76 13.41 12.23
C LEU A 73 -2.95 14.41 11.42
N ARG A 74 -1.64 14.35 11.56
CA ARG A 74 -0.75 15.20 10.78
C ARG A 74 0.46 14.43 10.27
N THR A 75 0.92 14.80 9.07
CA THR A 75 2.10 14.22 8.44
C THR A 75 3.12 15.28 8.11
N ARG A 76 4.38 14.90 8.14
CA ARG A 76 5.47 15.65 7.54
C ARG A 76 6.49 14.70 6.93
N ALA A 77 7.25 15.22 5.97
CA ALA A 77 8.32 14.45 5.35
C ALA A 77 9.58 15.31 5.17
N ARG A 78 10.72 14.63 5.08
CA ARG A 78 12.01 15.26 4.81
C ARG A 78 12.94 14.36 4.04
N VAL A 79 13.95 14.94 3.42
CA VAL A 79 15.08 14.21 2.88
C VAL A 79 16.03 13.88 4.04
N ALA A 80 16.01 12.62 4.50
CA ALA A 80 16.87 12.16 5.58
C ALA A 80 18.33 11.99 5.12
N ARG A 81 18.54 11.55 3.88
CA ARG A 81 19.85 11.48 3.25
C ARG A 81 19.78 12.06 1.84
N PRO A 82 20.38 13.22 1.59
CA PRO A 82 20.42 13.81 0.26
C PRO A 82 21.38 13.04 -0.65
N GLY A 83 21.16 13.16 -1.96
CA GLY A 83 22.04 12.61 -2.98
C GLY A 83 21.45 12.73 -4.37
N ARG A 84 22.29 12.85 -5.38
CA ARG A 84 21.85 13.05 -6.76
C ARG A 84 21.29 11.77 -7.40
N ARG A 85 21.85 10.60 -7.04
CA ARG A 85 21.46 9.30 -7.62
C ARG A 85 20.58 8.48 -6.69
N ILE A 86 20.77 8.65 -5.38
CA ILE A 86 20.10 7.86 -4.36
C ILE A 86 19.79 8.79 -3.19
N GLN A 87 18.53 8.85 -2.79
CA GLN A 87 18.07 9.63 -1.65
C GLN A 87 17.31 8.73 -0.69
N LEU A 88 17.49 8.94 0.62
CA LEU A 88 16.60 8.39 1.62
C LEU A 88 15.63 9.48 2.06
N LEU A 89 14.36 9.19 1.95
CA LEU A 89 13.27 10.02 2.44
C LEU A 89 12.72 9.43 3.73
N GLU A 90 12.18 10.29 4.57
CA GLU A 90 11.52 9.92 5.81
C GLU A 90 10.23 10.70 5.94
N SER A 91 9.18 10.06 6.44
CA SER A 91 7.95 10.70 6.87
C SER A 91 7.47 10.15 8.20
N GLU A 92 6.73 10.98 8.93
CA GLU A 92 6.10 10.59 10.19
C GLU A 92 4.64 11.00 10.21
N LEU A 93 3.84 10.17 10.88
CA LEU A 93 2.43 10.37 11.16
C LEU A 93 2.24 10.54 12.64
N GLU A 94 1.57 11.62 13.00
CA GLU A 94 1.26 11.94 14.39
C GLU A 94 -0.25 12.04 14.57
N ALA A 95 -0.75 11.48 15.66
CA ALA A 95 -2.11 11.59 16.11
C ALA A 95 -2.14 11.76 17.63
N GLY A 96 -2.96 12.69 18.13
CA GLY A 96 -3.07 12.96 19.56
C GLY A 96 -1.75 13.33 20.24
N GLY A 97 -0.84 14.02 19.54
CA GLY A 97 0.47 14.44 20.06
C GLY A 97 1.52 13.31 20.15
N ARG A 98 1.27 12.16 19.54
CA ARG A 98 2.22 11.02 19.50
C ARG A 98 2.48 10.59 18.08
N THR A 99 3.74 10.26 17.77
CA THR A 99 4.05 9.55 16.52
C THR A 99 3.46 8.15 16.57
N VAL A 100 2.56 7.83 15.65
CA VAL A 100 1.86 6.53 15.55
C VAL A 100 2.38 5.67 14.42
N ALA A 101 3.04 6.28 13.42
CA ALA A 101 3.73 5.55 12.36
C ALA A 101 4.88 6.38 11.78
N ARG A 102 5.85 5.68 11.19
CA ARG A 102 6.97 6.27 10.43
C ARG A 102 7.17 5.52 9.13
N ALA A 103 7.65 6.24 8.12
CA ALA A 103 8.02 5.59 6.87
C ALA A 103 9.38 6.07 6.38
N TYR A 104 10.06 5.17 5.68
CA TYR A 104 11.31 5.45 4.96
C TYR A 104 11.18 4.97 3.53
N ALA A 105 11.70 5.76 2.60
CA ALA A 105 11.72 5.39 1.19
C ALA A 105 13.08 5.64 0.55
N TRP A 106 13.59 4.65 -0.17
CA TRP A 106 14.68 4.87 -1.09
C TRP A 106 14.13 5.38 -2.43
N ARG A 107 14.61 6.54 -2.85
CA ARG A 107 14.34 7.11 -4.17
C ARG A 107 15.64 7.08 -4.98
N MET A 108 15.59 6.48 -6.16
CA MET A 108 16.77 6.21 -6.99
C MET A 108 16.60 6.84 -8.37
N ALA A 109 17.72 7.30 -8.93
CA ALA A 109 17.78 7.74 -10.32
C ALA A 109 17.47 6.56 -11.24
N THR A 110 16.71 6.83 -12.30
CA THR A 110 16.38 5.87 -13.35
C THR A 110 17.25 6.09 -14.58
N SER A 111 17.47 5.04 -15.33
CA SER A 111 18.09 5.06 -16.66
C SER A 111 17.39 4.03 -17.55
N ASP A 112 17.59 4.12 -18.85
CA ASP A 112 17.13 3.10 -19.76
C ASP A 112 17.93 1.81 -19.56
N THR A 113 17.25 0.73 -19.25
CA THR A 113 17.80 -0.63 -19.07
C THR A 113 16.96 -1.67 -19.81
N THR A 114 16.24 -1.25 -20.85
CA THR A 114 15.35 -2.10 -21.64
C THR A 114 16.07 -3.34 -22.20
N ASP A 115 17.33 -3.17 -22.64
CA ASP A 115 18.14 -4.26 -23.21
C ASP A 115 18.47 -5.39 -22.19
N VAL A 116 18.34 -5.11 -20.91
CA VAL A 116 18.63 -6.06 -19.82
C VAL A 116 17.44 -6.23 -18.87
N GLU A 117 16.25 -5.82 -19.30
CA GLU A 117 15.04 -5.99 -18.50
C GLU A 117 14.76 -7.47 -18.24
N GLN A 118 14.55 -7.81 -16.99
CA GLN A 118 14.20 -9.15 -16.56
C GLN A 118 13.24 -9.08 -15.38
N THR A 119 12.17 -9.86 -15.45
CA THR A 119 11.20 -10.05 -14.37
C THR A 119 11.28 -11.49 -13.87
N ALA A 120 11.46 -11.67 -12.56
CA ALA A 120 11.57 -12.99 -11.96
C ALA A 120 10.24 -13.77 -12.04
N ASP A 121 9.13 -13.09 -11.79
CA ASP A 121 7.81 -13.67 -11.79
C ASP A 121 7.05 -13.36 -13.08
N ARG A 122 6.19 -14.28 -13.49
CA ARG A 122 5.28 -14.02 -14.63
C ARG A 122 4.18 -13.06 -14.18
N PRO A 123 3.87 -12.02 -14.99
CA PRO A 123 2.73 -11.16 -14.73
C PRO A 123 1.45 -11.99 -14.64
N ARG A 124 0.64 -11.68 -13.64
CA ARG A 124 -0.66 -12.32 -13.45
C ARG A 124 -1.74 -11.56 -14.22
N ARG A 125 -2.78 -12.26 -14.59
CA ARG A 125 -3.89 -11.65 -15.31
C ARG A 125 -4.97 -11.17 -14.35
N LEU A 126 -5.39 -9.90 -14.51
CA LEU A 126 -6.60 -9.41 -13.88
C LEU A 126 -7.81 -10.20 -14.45
N PRO A 127 -8.62 -10.88 -13.62
CA PRO A 127 -9.78 -11.61 -14.09
C PRO A 127 -10.87 -10.66 -14.59
N ASP A 128 -11.58 -11.09 -15.65
CA ASP A 128 -12.72 -10.34 -16.18
C ASP A 128 -13.92 -10.34 -15.21
N ILE A 129 -14.03 -11.41 -14.41
CA ILE A 129 -15.05 -11.59 -13.37
C ILE A 129 -14.39 -11.93 -12.04
N ASP A 130 -15.10 -11.71 -10.95
CA ASP A 130 -14.69 -12.18 -9.62
C ASP A 130 -14.88 -13.71 -9.53
N HIS A 131 -13.80 -14.45 -9.30
CA HIS A 131 -13.85 -15.90 -9.14
C HIS A 131 -14.16 -16.31 -7.70
N ASP A 132 -13.52 -15.66 -6.72
CA ASP A 132 -13.81 -15.84 -5.31
C ASP A 132 -13.16 -14.74 -4.46
N SER A 133 -13.91 -13.73 -4.12
CA SER A 133 -13.53 -12.71 -3.13
C SER A 133 -14.29 -12.84 -1.81
N SER A 134 -15.00 -13.95 -1.61
CA SER A 134 -15.89 -14.17 -0.47
C SER A 134 -15.19 -14.09 0.89
N PHE A 135 -13.89 -14.39 0.95
CA PHE A 135 -13.09 -14.20 2.16
C PHE A 135 -13.16 -12.76 2.68
N PHE A 136 -13.12 -11.77 1.78
CA PHE A 136 -13.14 -10.36 2.17
C PHE A 136 -14.52 -9.88 2.61
N THR A 137 -15.60 -10.54 2.22
CA THR A 137 -16.95 -10.17 2.66
C THR A 137 -17.18 -10.41 4.16
N GLN A 138 -16.30 -11.18 4.79
CA GLN A 138 -16.30 -11.42 6.24
C GLN A 138 -15.59 -10.30 7.02
N TRP A 139 -14.76 -9.50 6.34
CA TRP A 139 -13.96 -8.42 6.90
C TRP A 139 -14.62 -7.05 6.68
N THR A 140 -15.95 -6.98 6.74
CA THR A 140 -16.66 -5.71 6.55
C THR A 140 -16.08 -4.62 7.44
N SER A 141 -15.58 -3.57 6.81
CA SER A 141 -15.03 -2.38 7.47
C SER A 141 -15.00 -1.23 6.47
N GLY A 142 -14.93 -0.02 6.94
CA GLY A 142 -14.89 1.15 6.06
C GLY A 142 -13.79 1.07 5.00
N TYR A 143 -12.61 0.56 5.36
CA TYR A 143 -11.53 0.42 4.41
C TYR A 143 -11.77 -0.69 3.38
N ILE A 144 -12.14 -1.90 3.80
CA ILE A 144 -12.38 -3.02 2.86
C ILE A 144 -13.55 -2.71 1.93
N ASP A 145 -14.62 -2.11 2.45
CA ASP A 145 -15.78 -1.70 1.65
C ASP A 145 -15.45 -0.58 0.64
N SER A 146 -14.37 0.17 0.87
CA SER A 146 -13.87 1.19 -0.04
C SER A 146 -13.04 0.64 -1.21
N LEU A 147 -12.73 -0.66 -1.22
CA LEU A 147 -12.05 -1.33 -2.31
C LEU A 147 -13.04 -1.98 -3.28
N GLU A 148 -12.69 -1.98 -4.56
CA GLU A 148 -13.19 -2.96 -5.51
C GLU A 148 -12.25 -4.16 -5.46
N ILE A 149 -12.78 -5.36 -5.27
CA ILE A 149 -12.00 -6.59 -5.09
C ILE A 149 -12.45 -7.62 -6.12
N ARG A 150 -11.49 -8.37 -6.69
CA ARG A 150 -11.72 -9.53 -7.54
C ARG A 150 -10.74 -10.64 -7.16
N GLY A 151 -11.25 -11.83 -6.96
CA GLY A 151 -10.45 -13.04 -6.80
C GLY A 151 -10.01 -13.59 -8.16
N GLY A 152 -8.74 -13.95 -8.32
CA GLY A 152 -8.22 -14.70 -9.46
C GLY A 152 -8.28 -16.21 -9.23
N GLU A 153 -8.32 -17.00 -10.31
CA GLU A 153 -8.30 -18.47 -10.26
C GLU A 153 -7.03 -19.04 -9.58
N ASP A 154 -5.94 -18.26 -9.59
CA ASP A 154 -4.65 -18.62 -9.00
C ASP A 154 -4.52 -18.18 -7.51
N GLY A 155 -5.62 -17.72 -6.92
CA GLY A 155 -5.65 -17.21 -5.55
C GLY A 155 -5.10 -15.79 -5.37
N THR A 156 -4.75 -15.10 -6.47
CA THR A 156 -4.40 -13.67 -6.42
C THR A 156 -5.65 -12.85 -6.12
N VAL A 157 -5.53 -11.93 -5.18
CA VAL A 157 -6.57 -10.96 -4.88
C VAL A 157 -6.24 -9.64 -5.57
N TRP A 158 -7.08 -9.21 -6.48
CA TRP A 158 -6.96 -7.93 -7.16
C TRP A 158 -7.80 -6.89 -6.43
N ALA A 159 -7.18 -5.77 -6.09
CA ALA A 159 -7.84 -4.69 -5.39
C ALA A 159 -7.59 -3.34 -6.07
N ARG A 160 -8.61 -2.50 -6.05
CA ARG A 160 -8.56 -1.13 -6.54
C ARG A 160 -9.29 -0.21 -5.57
N PRO A 161 -8.65 0.86 -5.05
CA PRO A 161 -9.36 1.88 -4.27
C PRO A 161 -10.43 2.57 -5.13
N LYS A 162 -11.64 2.64 -4.61
CA LYS A 162 -12.77 3.38 -5.23
C LYS A 162 -12.71 4.88 -4.96
N LEU A 163 -11.89 5.28 -3.98
CA LEU A 163 -11.83 6.62 -3.42
C LEU A 163 -10.45 7.24 -3.66
N ALA A 164 -10.40 8.58 -3.64
CA ALA A 164 -9.13 9.29 -3.59
C ALA A 164 -8.41 9.07 -2.25
N LEU A 165 -7.07 9.18 -2.23
CA LEU A 165 -6.33 9.15 -0.98
C LEU A 165 -6.63 10.41 -0.15
N VAL A 166 -6.53 11.58 -0.80
CA VAL A 166 -6.84 12.88 -0.22
C VAL A 166 -7.90 13.56 -1.10
N ALA A 167 -8.89 14.14 -0.46
CA ALA A 167 -9.97 14.82 -1.19
C ALA A 167 -9.43 15.90 -2.14
N GLY A 168 -9.82 15.80 -3.41
CA GLY A 168 -9.40 16.73 -4.45
C GLY A 168 -8.03 16.44 -5.10
N GLU A 169 -7.39 15.32 -4.78
CA GLU A 169 -6.12 14.90 -5.35
C GLU A 169 -6.25 13.59 -6.14
N GLU A 170 -5.48 13.46 -7.22
CA GLU A 170 -5.31 12.20 -7.92
C GLU A 170 -4.25 11.35 -7.22
N MET A 171 -4.51 10.06 -7.10
CA MET A 171 -3.59 9.11 -6.47
C MET A 171 -2.49 8.71 -7.45
N THR A 172 -1.23 8.92 -7.06
CA THR A 172 -0.08 8.46 -7.86
C THR A 172 0.05 6.93 -7.82
N PRO A 173 0.76 6.31 -8.77
CA PRO A 173 0.96 4.86 -8.77
C PRO A 173 1.55 4.30 -7.47
N ILE A 174 2.52 5.01 -6.86
CA ILE A 174 3.12 4.57 -5.59
C ILE A 174 2.15 4.70 -4.41
N GLN A 175 1.34 5.73 -4.38
CA GLN A 175 0.30 5.90 -3.37
C GLN A 175 -0.74 4.78 -3.49
N ARG A 176 -1.10 4.39 -4.72
CA ARG A 176 -2.03 3.29 -4.98
C ARG A 176 -1.49 1.95 -4.49
N ILE A 177 -0.22 1.63 -4.75
CA ILE A 177 0.42 0.43 -4.17
C ILE A 177 0.27 0.44 -2.65
N MET A 178 0.69 1.52 -1.99
CA MET A 178 0.71 1.58 -0.54
C MET A 178 -0.69 1.64 0.08
N SER A 179 -1.71 2.09 -0.69
CA SER A 179 -3.10 2.01 -0.26
C SER A 179 -3.72 0.62 -0.37
N VAL A 180 -3.00 -0.36 -0.95
CA VAL A 180 -3.46 -1.75 -1.13
C VAL A 180 -2.53 -2.75 -0.45
N ALA A 181 -1.22 -2.50 -0.39
CA ALA A 181 -0.22 -3.50 0.02
C ALA A 181 -0.52 -4.19 1.36
N ASP A 182 -1.11 -3.48 2.31
CA ASP A 182 -1.43 -4.01 3.64
C ASP A 182 -2.53 -5.09 3.65
N ILE A 183 -3.33 -5.24 2.56
CA ILE A 183 -4.27 -6.36 2.47
C ILE A 183 -3.56 -7.71 2.38
N ALA A 184 -2.25 -7.73 2.08
CA ALA A 184 -1.45 -8.96 2.09
C ALA A 184 -1.56 -9.71 3.42
N ASN A 185 -1.76 -9.00 4.53
CA ASN A 185 -2.03 -9.60 5.83
C ASN A 185 -3.29 -10.48 5.81
N GLY A 186 -4.37 -9.99 5.24
CA GLY A 186 -5.61 -10.75 5.07
C GLY A 186 -5.50 -11.83 3.99
N VAL A 187 -4.88 -11.51 2.83
CA VAL A 187 -4.71 -12.46 1.72
C VAL A 187 -3.88 -13.67 2.13
N GLY A 188 -2.82 -13.46 2.90
CA GLY A 188 -1.95 -14.52 3.40
C GLY A 188 -2.44 -15.19 4.68
N ALA A 189 -3.54 -14.74 5.28
CA ALA A 189 -3.99 -15.22 6.58
C ALA A 189 -4.31 -16.73 6.59
N VAL A 190 -3.76 -17.43 7.56
CA VAL A 190 -4.03 -18.84 7.84
C VAL A 190 -4.80 -19.02 9.16
N LEU A 191 -5.01 -17.94 9.90
CA LEU A 191 -5.74 -17.92 11.15
C LEU A 191 -7.16 -17.40 10.93
N ASP A 192 -8.11 -17.96 11.69
CA ASP A 192 -9.46 -17.44 11.76
C ASP A 192 -9.46 -16.04 12.42
N PRO A 193 -9.84 -14.96 11.71
CA PRO A 193 -9.84 -13.60 12.22
C PRO A 193 -10.82 -13.35 13.37
N PHE A 194 -11.82 -14.22 13.54
CA PHE A 194 -12.76 -14.16 14.66
C PHE A 194 -12.19 -14.77 15.95
N ALA A 195 -11.18 -15.64 15.82
CA ALA A 195 -10.53 -16.29 16.96
C ALA A 195 -9.18 -15.67 17.31
N TRP A 196 -8.50 -15.05 16.34
CA TRP A 196 -7.14 -14.53 16.49
C TRP A 196 -7.04 -13.08 16.03
N ARG A 197 -6.22 -12.30 16.73
CA ARG A 197 -5.80 -10.96 16.29
C ARG A 197 -4.37 -11.01 15.81
N PHE A 198 -4.14 -10.57 14.57
CA PHE A 198 -2.82 -10.50 13.94
C PHE A 198 -2.65 -9.14 13.26
N LEU A 199 -2.25 -8.15 14.06
CA LEU A 199 -2.02 -6.79 13.58
C LEU A 199 -0.60 -6.66 13.05
N ASN A 200 -0.44 -5.92 11.97
CA ASN A 200 0.86 -5.63 11.40
C ASN A 200 1.66 -4.68 12.29
N THR A 201 2.96 -4.93 12.38
CA THR A 201 3.93 -3.99 12.95
C THR A 201 4.59 -3.15 11.88
N ASP A 202 4.61 -3.66 10.64
CA ASP A 202 5.23 -2.98 9.51
C ASP A 202 4.63 -3.41 8.17
N VAL A 203 4.89 -2.59 7.16
CA VAL A 203 4.65 -2.90 5.74
C VAL A 203 5.90 -2.49 4.95
N ALA A 204 6.45 -3.40 4.16
CA ALA A 204 7.59 -3.11 3.29
C ALA A 204 7.26 -3.48 1.83
N ALA A 205 7.39 -2.51 0.93
CA ALA A 205 7.26 -2.70 -0.50
C ALA A 205 8.57 -2.45 -1.23
N TYR A 206 9.03 -3.43 -2.01
CA TYR A 206 10.20 -3.33 -2.89
C TYR A 206 9.72 -3.28 -4.34
N LEU A 207 10.22 -2.31 -5.10
CA LEU A 207 9.66 -1.93 -6.39
C LEU A 207 10.74 -1.97 -7.46
N HIS A 208 10.64 -2.88 -8.42
CA HIS A 208 11.46 -2.85 -9.62
C HIS A 208 10.82 -2.00 -10.73
N ARG A 209 9.50 -1.79 -10.70
CA ARG A 209 8.73 -0.87 -11.56
C ARG A 209 7.51 -0.31 -10.81
N LEU A 210 6.89 0.73 -11.35
CA LEU A 210 5.60 1.23 -10.86
C LEU A 210 4.47 0.56 -11.64
N PRO A 211 3.31 0.33 -11.02
CA PRO A 211 2.18 -0.30 -11.68
C PRO A 211 1.58 0.61 -12.75
N VAL A 212 1.05 -0.03 -13.78
CA VAL A 212 0.25 0.61 -14.83
C VAL A 212 -1.23 0.33 -14.55
N GLY A 213 -2.08 1.36 -14.65
CA GLY A 213 -3.51 1.23 -14.38
C GLY A 213 -3.87 1.35 -12.90
N GLU A 214 -5.05 0.89 -12.53
CA GLU A 214 -5.65 1.15 -11.22
C GLU A 214 -5.68 -0.08 -10.30
N TRP A 215 -5.56 -1.27 -10.85
CA TRP A 215 -5.62 -2.52 -10.13
C TRP A 215 -4.25 -2.96 -9.63
N ILE A 216 -4.22 -3.46 -8.41
CA ILE A 216 -3.04 -4.09 -7.80
C ILE A 216 -3.43 -5.52 -7.43
N GLY A 217 -2.73 -6.49 -8.01
CA GLY A 217 -2.84 -7.90 -7.64
C GLY A 217 -1.97 -8.19 -6.43
N VAL A 218 -2.51 -8.88 -5.44
CA VAL A 218 -1.80 -9.29 -4.23
C VAL A 218 -1.91 -10.80 -4.08
N SER A 219 -0.77 -11.47 -4.03
CA SER A 219 -0.68 -12.85 -3.58
C SER A 219 0.26 -12.92 -2.38
N ALA A 220 -0.14 -13.60 -1.34
CA ALA A 220 0.60 -13.63 -0.10
C ALA A 220 0.54 -15.01 0.58
N ALA A 221 1.55 -15.31 1.38
CA ALA A 221 1.61 -16.48 2.22
C ALA A 221 2.15 -16.11 3.60
N ALA A 222 1.56 -16.67 4.65
CA ALA A 222 2.00 -16.47 6.02
C ALA A 222 2.80 -17.68 6.54
N SER A 223 3.77 -17.38 7.39
CA SER A 223 4.46 -18.36 8.24
C SER A 223 4.31 -17.92 9.69
N ILE A 224 3.88 -18.85 10.55
CA ILE A 224 3.64 -18.58 11.98
C ILE A 224 4.62 -19.47 12.77
N GLY A 225 5.44 -18.84 13.62
CA GLY A 225 6.31 -19.53 14.55
C GLY A 225 5.53 -20.16 15.72
N PRO A 226 6.15 -21.08 16.46
CA PRO A 226 5.52 -21.72 17.61
C PRO A 226 5.31 -20.77 18.81
N ASP A 227 5.90 -19.62 18.76
CA ASP A 227 5.87 -18.55 19.77
C ASP A 227 4.98 -17.36 19.39
N GLY A 228 4.24 -17.46 18.26
CA GLY A 228 3.32 -16.46 17.79
C GLY A 228 3.92 -15.37 16.90
N VAL A 229 5.22 -15.43 16.59
CA VAL A 229 5.82 -14.52 15.60
C VAL A 229 5.38 -14.94 14.20
N THR A 230 4.84 -13.98 13.44
CA THR A 230 4.32 -14.21 12.10
C THR A 230 5.06 -13.35 11.08
N ALA A 231 5.39 -13.94 9.94
CA ALA A 231 5.85 -13.21 8.76
C ALA A 231 4.92 -13.48 7.58
N ILE A 232 4.57 -12.43 6.86
CA ILE A 232 3.78 -12.50 5.64
C ILE A 232 4.63 -11.96 4.51
N MET A 233 4.75 -12.75 3.46
CA MET A 233 5.47 -12.37 2.25
C MET A 233 4.52 -12.49 1.07
N GLY A 234 4.57 -11.53 0.16
CA GLY A 234 3.72 -11.52 -1.01
C GLY A 234 4.35 -10.84 -2.21
N ALA A 235 3.76 -11.09 -3.36
CA ALA A 235 4.02 -10.36 -4.59
C ALA A 235 2.89 -9.38 -4.86
N LEU A 236 3.26 -8.21 -5.40
CA LEU A 236 2.33 -7.20 -5.89
C LEU A 236 2.42 -7.21 -7.42
N ASP A 237 1.30 -7.45 -8.08
CA ASP A 237 1.19 -7.54 -9.52
C ASP A 237 0.41 -6.35 -10.09
N GLU A 238 0.72 -5.96 -11.31
CA GLU A 238 -0.11 -5.10 -12.14
C GLU A 238 -0.83 -5.95 -13.21
N PRO A 239 -1.97 -5.51 -13.76
CA PRO A 239 -2.62 -6.20 -14.85
C PRO A 239 -1.68 -6.29 -16.06
N GLY A 240 -1.09 -7.46 -16.28
CA GLY A 240 -0.23 -7.71 -17.42
C GLY A 240 -1.05 -8.06 -18.68
N VAL A 241 -0.63 -7.54 -19.83
CA VAL A 241 -1.03 -8.09 -21.11
C VAL A 241 -0.17 -9.33 -21.32
N TRP A 242 -0.75 -10.51 -21.09
CA TRP A 242 -0.07 -11.77 -21.38
C TRP A 242 -0.20 -12.05 -22.88
N GLU A 243 0.84 -11.77 -23.65
CA GLU A 243 1.00 -12.38 -24.97
C GLU A 243 1.63 -13.76 -24.76
N PRO A 244 0.98 -14.86 -25.21
CA PRO A 244 1.62 -16.15 -25.16
C PRO A 244 2.89 -16.09 -26.01
N MET A 245 4.05 -16.27 -25.39
CA MET A 245 5.28 -16.43 -26.15
C MET A 245 5.10 -17.57 -27.12
N ALA A 246 5.27 -17.29 -28.42
CA ALA A 246 5.35 -18.34 -29.41
C ALA A 246 6.44 -19.34 -28.98
N PRO A 247 6.20 -20.67 -29.10
CA PRO A 247 7.19 -21.64 -28.68
C PRO A 247 8.50 -21.39 -29.43
N LEU A 248 9.60 -21.26 -28.69
CA LEU A 248 10.96 -21.03 -29.22
C LEU A 248 11.48 -22.20 -30.09
N TRP A 249 10.61 -23.16 -30.39
CA TRP A 249 10.92 -24.38 -31.18
C TRP A 249 9.86 -24.56 -32.27
N ALA A 250 10.01 -23.82 -33.35
CA ALA A 250 9.38 -24.12 -34.64
C ALA A 250 10.47 -24.13 -35.69
#